data_b16f5507fb3908a7bfd98860f291d9fd
#
_entry.id   b16f5507fb3908a7bfd98860f291d9fd
#
_cell.length_a   1.000
_cell.length_b   1.000
_cell.length_c   1.000
_cell.angle_alpha   90.00
_cell.angle_beta   90.00
_cell.angle_gamma   90.00
#
_symmetry.space_group_name_H-M   'P 1'
#
loop_
_entity.id
_entity.type
_entity.pdbx_description
1 polymer ?
#
loop_
_entity_poly.entity_id
_entity_poly.type
_entity_poly.pdbx_seq_one_letter_code
_entity_poly.pdbx_strand_id
1 'polypeptide(L)'
;MNRIILNHLNFNYQEIYFYWFQHSMKEQYSPLVPSKQSKEMWFTNSKKYDSKIVSKFNVLYEISDNRKHITRIDKTINFMISTYQKLVPVFNQKKDAYYQFGNLFTYYNDRMLRIYQTNKYYDIIKESKKDLIQNLRKYHYENFRKFLELTPNYEVIYHKLKDYTEINFHISFDDLFFDLFFCKHIILTNIILYDQFSRIIKRNTKESYKYDYVTKTFSEKLMELDIRHLIYLFTPTEFMFLMLPFQHYEDKTLDTVFLALQNTENYEKEFKLKHRNFVYYSKKNNYADFFKELSYHNRGHYDVLSRFGRYPKRNQIMGRLSTPDENTYIRLTPNIPY
;
A
#
# COMPACT_ATOMS: atom_id res chain seq x y z
N MET A 1 -12.70 17.43 3.15
CA MET A 1 -11.81 17.03 2.06
C MET A 1 -11.77 18.07 0.97
N ASN A 2 -10.59 18.52 0.62
CA ASN A 2 -10.45 19.45 -0.48
C ASN A 2 -10.94 18.74 -1.77
N ARG A 3 -12.12 19.12 -2.28
CA ARG A 3 -12.70 18.63 -3.55
C ARG A 3 -11.67 18.59 -4.68
N ILE A 4 -10.64 19.44 -4.58
CA ILE A 4 -9.56 19.63 -5.56
C ILE A 4 -8.67 18.38 -5.68
N ILE A 5 -8.39 17.65 -4.59
CA ILE A 5 -7.46 16.51 -4.64
C ILE A 5 -8.11 15.31 -5.32
N LEU A 6 -9.35 14.98 -4.96
CA LEU A 6 -10.06 13.84 -5.54
C LEU A 6 -10.60 14.10 -6.95
N ASN A 7 -11.04 15.33 -7.28
CA ASN A 7 -11.54 15.68 -8.61
C ASN A 7 -10.51 15.50 -9.74
N HIS A 8 -9.24 15.35 -9.39
CA HIS A 8 -8.15 15.28 -10.36
C HIS A 8 -7.51 13.89 -10.45
N LEU A 9 -7.89 12.95 -9.58
CA LEU A 9 -7.42 11.58 -9.65
C LEU A 9 -8.43 10.76 -10.44
N ASN A 10 -7.97 10.17 -11.53
CA ASN A 10 -8.79 9.31 -12.33
C ASN A 10 -9.14 8.06 -11.49
N PHE A 11 -10.43 7.79 -11.26
CA PHE A 11 -10.92 6.72 -10.37
C PHE A 11 -10.54 5.30 -10.80
N ASN A 12 -10.04 5.13 -12.01
CA ASN A 12 -9.45 3.87 -12.45
C ASN A 12 -8.28 3.41 -11.58
N TYR A 13 -7.72 4.29 -10.72
CA TYR A 13 -6.68 3.92 -9.75
C TYR A 13 -7.16 2.96 -8.68
N GLN A 14 -8.42 3.04 -8.26
CA GLN A 14 -8.96 2.06 -7.33
C GLN A 14 -9.01 0.67 -7.96
N GLU A 15 -9.23 0.58 -9.27
CA GLU A 15 -9.19 -0.67 -10.01
C GLU A 15 -7.82 -1.35 -9.93
N ILE A 16 -6.73 -0.57 -9.95
CA ILE A 16 -5.37 -1.10 -9.74
C ILE A 16 -5.24 -1.68 -8.33
N TYR A 17 -5.66 -0.94 -7.30
CA TYR A 17 -5.58 -1.39 -5.91
C TYR A 17 -6.30 -2.72 -5.73
N PHE A 18 -7.55 -2.82 -6.20
CA PHE A 18 -8.33 -4.05 -6.07
C PHE A 18 -7.77 -5.18 -6.92
N TYR A 19 -7.33 -4.91 -8.14
CA TYR A 19 -6.67 -5.91 -8.96
C TYR A 19 -5.42 -6.46 -8.28
N TRP A 20 -4.61 -5.59 -7.68
CA TRP A 20 -3.35 -5.97 -7.07
C TRP A 20 -3.53 -6.77 -5.78
N PHE A 21 -4.47 -6.38 -4.94
CA PHE A 21 -4.70 -7.02 -3.65
C PHE A 21 -5.81 -8.09 -3.65
N GLN A 22 -6.63 -8.22 -4.71
CA GLN A 22 -7.77 -9.15 -4.77
C GLN A 22 -7.40 -10.61 -4.53
N HIS A 23 -6.21 -11.02 -4.97
CA HIS A 23 -5.77 -12.41 -4.89
C HIS A 23 -5.33 -12.82 -3.48
N SER A 24 -4.97 -11.87 -2.63
CA SER A 24 -4.66 -12.15 -1.24
C SER A 24 -5.89 -12.59 -0.43
N MET A 25 -7.10 -12.38 -0.99
CA MET A 25 -8.38 -12.51 -0.30
C MET A 25 -9.21 -13.72 -0.75
N LYS A 26 -8.85 -14.41 -1.83
CA LYS A 26 -9.61 -15.57 -2.34
C LYS A 26 -9.52 -16.79 -1.43
N GLU A 27 -8.49 -16.87 -0.63
CA GLU A 27 -8.39 -17.90 0.38
C GLU A 27 -9.09 -17.42 1.66
N GLN A 28 -9.95 -18.23 2.23
CA GLN A 28 -10.85 -17.91 3.37
C GLN A 28 -10.16 -17.35 4.63
N TYR A 29 -8.88 -16.99 4.60
CA TYR A 29 -8.07 -16.99 5.81
C TYR A 29 -7.28 -15.73 6.13
N SER A 30 -7.36 -14.64 5.45
CA SER A 30 -6.86 -13.36 5.93
C SER A 30 -6.37 -12.42 4.82
N PRO A 31 -6.77 -11.16 4.84
CA PRO A 31 -6.26 -10.12 3.94
C PRO A 31 -4.83 -9.67 4.31
N LEU A 32 -4.30 -10.20 5.38
CA LEU A 32 -3.09 -9.69 6.01
C LEU A 32 -1.82 -10.40 5.51
N VAL A 33 -1.95 -11.62 4.99
CA VAL A 33 -0.82 -12.40 4.43
C VAL A 33 -1.11 -12.72 2.97
N PRO A 34 -0.18 -12.46 2.06
CA PRO A 34 -0.39 -12.72 0.65
C PRO A 34 -0.55 -14.22 0.37
N SER A 35 -1.54 -14.58 -0.45
CA SER A 35 -1.72 -15.94 -0.94
C SER A 35 -0.56 -16.35 -1.85
N LYS A 36 -0.40 -17.66 -2.08
CA LYS A 36 0.57 -18.16 -3.08
C LYS A 36 0.33 -17.52 -4.46
N GLN A 37 -0.93 -17.36 -4.85
CA GLN A 37 -1.31 -16.74 -6.13
C GLN A 37 -0.93 -15.24 -6.17
N SER A 38 -1.06 -14.51 -5.06
CA SER A 38 -0.61 -13.12 -4.96
C SER A 38 0.91 -13.03 -5.11
N LYS A 39 1.66 -13.88 -4.41
CA LYS A 39 3.12 -13.93 -4.52
C LYS A 39 3.57 -14.27 -5.94
N GLU A 40 2.90 -15.22 -6.60
CA GLU A 40 3.16 -15.53 -8.02
C GLU A 40 2.92 -14.33 -8.92
N MET A 41 1.82 -13.59 -8.71
CA MET A 41 1.51 -12.40 -9.49
C MET A 41 2.52 -11.27 -9.28
N TRP A 42 2.94 -11.08 -8.03
CA TRP A 42 3.80 -9.94 -7.66
C TRP A 42 5.28 -10.18 -7.96
N PHE A 43 5.78 -11.39 -7.73
CA PHE A 43 7.21 -11.66 -7.68
C PHE A 43 7.70 -12.65 -8.75
N THR A 44 6.81 -13.21 -9.56
CA THR A 44 7.23 -14.09 -10.66
C THR A 44 7.05 -13.40 -12.02
N ASN A 45 7.95 -13.69 -12.93
CA ASN A 45 7.86 -13.23 -14.32
C ASN A 45 6.80 -14.04 -15.08
N SER A 46 5.56 -14.04 -14.58
CA SER A 46 4.48 -14.80 -15.16
C SER A 46 3.89 -14.09 -16.37
N LYS A 47 4.17 -14.57 -17.58
CA LYS A 47 3.60 -14.03 -18.83
C LYS A 47 2.08 -13.85 -18.76
N LYS A 48 1.39 -14.71 -18.02
CA LYS A 48 -0.08 -14.65 -17.83
C LYS A 48 -0.52 -13.38 -17.10
N TYR A 49 0.17 -13.00 -16.01
CA TYR A 49 -0.17 -11.81 -15.24
C TYR A 49 0.36 -10.55 -15.91
N ASP A 50 1.58 -10.60 -16.45
CA ASP A 50 2.21 -9.48 -17.15
C ASP A 50 1.36 -9.01 -18.33
N SER A 51 0.89 -9.94 -19.19
CA SER A 51 0.06 -9.59 -20.33
C SER A 51 -1.26 -8.93 -19.91
N LYS A 52 -1.87 -9.36 -18.80
CA LYS A 52 -3.08 -8.73 -18.25
C LYS A 52 -2.81 -7.32 -17.73
N ILE A 53 -1.69 -7.13 -17.04
CA ILE A 53 -1.29 -5.80 -16.52
C ILE A 53 -1.05 -4.86 -17.69
N VAL A 54 -0.28 -5.27 -18.68
CA VAL A 54 0.00 -4.45 -19.86
C VAL A 54 -1.29 -4.10 -20.59
N SER A 55 -2.13 -5.08 -20.91
CA SER A 55 -3.37 -4.82 -21.67
C SER A 55 -4.36 -3.92 -20.93
N LYS A 56 -4.42 -4.03 -19.59
CA LYS A 56 -5.42 -3.34 -18.80
C LYS A 56 -4.96 -1.97 -18.31
N PHE A 57 -3.70 -1.81 -17.96
CA PHE A 57 -3.21 -0.65 -17.21
C PHE A 57 -2.16 0.20 -17.92
N ASN A 58 -1.69 -0.18 -19.11
CA ASN A 58 -0.70 0.61 -19.86
C ASN A 58 -1.18 2.04 -20.12
N VAL A 59 -2.44 2.22 -20.52
CA VAL A 59 -3.03 3.54 -20.78
C VAL A 59 -3.03 4.40 -19.53
N LEU A 60 -3.35 3.82 -18.36
CA LEU A 60 -3.31 4.54 -17.08
C LEU A 60 -1.89 4.95 -16.71
N TYR A 61 -0.92 4.06 -16.95
CA TYR A 61 0.48 4.35 -16.71
C TYR A 61 0.94 5.54 -17.57
N GLU A 62 0.64 5.55 -18.87
CA GLU A 62 1.01 6.62 -19.80
C GLU A 62 0.34 7.95 -19.44
N ILE A 63 -0.96 7.96 -19.10
CA ILE A 63 -1.67 9.17 -18.66
C ILE A 63 -1.07 9.72 -17.37
N SER A 64 -0.58 8.86 -16.50
CA SER A 64 0.00 9.23 -15.21
C SER A 64 1.46 9.65 -15.29
N ASP A 65 2.14 9.37 -16.42
CA ASP A 65 3.54 9.73 -16.65
C ASP A 65 3.71 11.25 -16.87
N ASN A 66 3.34 12.04 -15.86
CA ASN A 66 3.51 13.47 -15.91
C ASN A 66 3.72 14.12 -14.52
N ARG A 67 4.43 15.23 -14.50
CA ARG A 67 4.78 15.96 -13.28
C ARG A 67 3.55 16.45 -12.50
N LYS A 68 2.47 16.82 -13.19
CA LYS A 68 1.25 17.31 -12.53
C LYS A 68 0.59 16.18 -11.71
N HIS A 69 0.61 14.97 -12.23
CA HIS A 69 0.06 13.80 -11.51
C HIS A 69 0.90 13.49 -10.26
N ILE A 70 2.22 13.43 -10.39
CA ILE A 70 3.16 13.23 -9.27
C ILE A 70 2.93 14.26 -8.16
N THR A 71 2.81 15.56 -8.53
CA THR A 71 2.52 16.64 -7.56
C THR A 71 1.17 16.44 -6.85
N ARG A 72 0.17 15.86 -7.51
CA ARG A 72 -1.14 15.57 -6.90
C ARG A 72 -1.04 14.46 -5.86
N ILE A 73 -0.27 13.43 -6.15
CA ILE A 73 -0.03 12.33 -5.19
C ILE A 73 0.69 12.88 -3.96
N ASP A 74 1.70 13.70 -4.15
CA ASP A 74 2.42 14.37 -3.08
C ASP A 74 1.48 15.17 -2.16
N LYS A 75 0.57 15.96 -2.74
CA LYS A 75 -0.48 16.66 -2.00
C LYS A 75 -1.44 15.71 -1.27
N THR A 76 -1.74 14.56 -1.85
CA THR A 76 -2.60 13.55 -1.22
C THR A 76 -1.90 12.93 0.00
N ILE A 77 -0.60 12.69 -0.07
CA ILE A 77 0.20 12.20 1.06
C ILE A 77 0.17 13.22 2.20
N ASN A 78 0.48 14.49 1.91
CA ASN A 78 0.46 15.56 2.90
C ASN A 78 -0.93 15.73 3.54
N PHE A 79 -1.99 15.60 2.73
CA PHE A 79 -3.37 15.65 3.23
C PHE A 79 -3.67 14.44 4.14
N MET A 80 -3.26 13.24 3.77
CA MET A 80 -3.43 12.04 4.61
C MET A 80 -2.72 12.20 5.96
N ILE A 81 -1.47 12.67 5.95
CA ILE A 81 -0.69 12.91 7.17
C ILE A 81 -1.41 13.92 8.07
N SER A 82 -1.79 15.08 7.51
CA SER A 82 -2.49 16.12 8.28
C SER A 82 -3.86 15.68 8.80
N THR A 83 -4.57 14.82 8.05
CA THR A 83 -5.85 14.25 8.47
C THR A 83 -5.66 13.27 9.62
N TYR A 84 -4.64 12.42 9.54
CA TYR A 84 -4.32 11.49 10.63
C TYR A 84 -3.86 12.21 11.89
N GLN A 85 -3.07 13.27 11.75
CA GLN A 85 -2.61 14.08 12.89
C GLN A 85 -3.76 14.68 13.72
N LYS A 86 -4.92 14.93 13.12
CA LYS A 86 -6.12 15.36 13.84
C LYS A 86 -6.69 14.29 14.76
N LEU A 87 -6.43 13.00 14.48
CA LEU A 87 -6.83 11.89 15.36
C LEU A 87 -5.85 11.63 16.50
N VAL A 88 -4.60 12.09 16.40
CA VAL A 88 -3.58 11.86 17.43
C VAL A 88 -4.00 12.35 18.83
N PRO A 89 -4.58 13.54 19.01
CA PRO A 89 -5.09 13.99 20.32
C PRO A 89 -6.18 13.07 20.86
N VAL A 90 -7.08 12.56 20.00
CA VAL A 90 -8.14 11.60 20.36
C VAL A 90 -7.50 10.34 20.94
N PHE A 91 -6.48 9.82 20.26
CA PHE A 91 -5.79 8.61 20.65
C PHE A 91 -4.95 8.78 21.93
N ASN A 92 -4.34 9.95 22.12
CA ASN A 92 -3.54 10.23 23.32
C ASN A 92 -4.41 10.31 24.59
N GLN A 93 -5.63 10.85 24.48
CA GLN A 93 -6.54 10.95 25.60
C GLN A 93 -7.23 9.62 25.92
N LYS A 94 -7.46 8.78 24.93
CA LYS A 94 -8.18 7.51 25.08
C LYS A 94 -7.39 6.37 24.43
N LYS A 95 -6.55 5.71 25.23
CA LYS A 95 -5.65 4.63 24.76
C LYS A 95 -6.35 3.54 23.95
N ASP A 96 -7.59 3.17 24.31
CA ASP A 96 -8.34 2.14 23.60
C ASP A 96 -8.89 2.61 22.24
N ALA A 97 -9.10 3.93 22.06
CA ALA A 97 -9.61 4.48 20.81
C ALA A 97 -8.69 4.18 19.61
N TYR A 98 -7.42 4.13 19.87
CA TYR A 98 -6.38 3.82 18.92
C TYR A 98 -6.55 2.42 18.33
N TYR A 99 -6.68 1.41 19.18
CA TYR A 99 -6.90 0.03 18.78
C TYR A 99 -8.26 -0.15 18.08
N GLN A 100 -9.27 0.52 18.61
CA GLN A 100 -10.62 0.45 18.08
C GLN A 100 -10.71 1.03 16.68
N PHE A 101 -10.07 2.19 16.44
CA PHE A 101 -9.98 2.80 15.12
C PHE A 101 -9.28 1.88 14.12
N GLY A 102 -8.09 1.38 14.46
CA GLY A 102 -7.30 0.53 13.57
C GLY A 102 -8.03 -0.75 13.19
N ASN A 103 -8.73 -1.37 14.16
CA ASN A 103 -9.53 -2.54 13.89
C ASN A 103 -10.70 -2.24 12.95
N LEU A 104 -11.46 -1.19 13.24
CA LEU A 104 -12.57 -0.75 12.41
C LEU A 104 -12.09 -0.46 10.98
N PHE A 105 -10.98 0.27 10.85
CA PHE A 105 -10.39 0.67 9.57
C PHE A 105 -9.91 -0.54 8.75
N THR A 106 -9.20 -1.47 9.39
CA THR A 106 -8.69 -2.68 8.74
C THR A 106 -9.82 -3.61 8.31
N TYR A 107 -10.81 -3.83 9.17
CA TYR A 107 -11.95 -4.69 8.85
C TYR A 107 -12.83 -4.10 7.77
N TYR A 108 -13.05 -2.80 7.78
CA TYR A 108 -13.79 -2.14 6.70
C TYR A 108 -13.04 -2.27 5.37
N ASN A 109 -11.73 -2.05 5.38
CA ASN A 109 -10.90 -2.24 4.19
C ASN A 109 -11.00 -3.66 3.63
N ASP A 110 -10.94 -4.68 4.48
CA ASP A 110 -11.14 -6.07 4.10
C ASP A 110 -12.53 -6.31 3.49
N ARG A 111 -13.57 -5.79 4.12
CA ARG A 111 -14.94 -5.91 3.62
C ARG A 111 -15.09 -5.27 2.26
N MET A 112 -14.53 -4.09 2.05
CA MET A 112 -14.58 -3.39 0.77
C MET A 112 -13.87 -4.16 -0.33
N LEU A 113 -12.70 -4.73 -0.07
CA LEU A 113 -12.00 -5.59 -1.02
C LEU A 113 -12.86 -6.78 -1.47
N ARG A 114 -13.66 -7.38 -0.58
CA ARG A 114 -14.59 -8.48 -0.93
C ARG A 114 -15.77 -8.00 -1.76
N ILE A 115 -16.34 -6.82 -1.44
CA ILE A 115 -17.48 -6.24 -2.17
C ILE A 115 -17.06 -5.84 -3.59
N TYR A 116 -15.86 -5.35 -3.81
CA TYR A 116 -15.32 -5.01 -5.13
C TYR A 116 -15.22 -6.19 -6.10
N GLN A 117 -15.21 -7.40 -5.59
CA GLN A 117 -15.27 -8.60 -6.44
C GLN A 117 -16.65 -8.77 -7.09
N THR A 118 -17.68 -8.03 -6.66
CA THR A 118 -19.00 -8.05 -7.27
C THR A 118 -19.12 -6.94 -8.31
N ASN A 119 -19.67 -7.24 -9.50
CA ASN A 119 -19.75 -6.36 -10.67
C ASN A 119 -20.39 -4.98 -10.42
N LYS A 120 -21.11 -4.82 -9.32
CA LYS A 120 -21.88 -3.61 -8.99
C LYS A 120 -21.05 -2.32 -8.83
N TYR A 121 -19.77 -2.47 -8.46
CA TYR A 121 -18.87 -1.31 -8.33
C TYR A 121 -18.45 -0.74 -9.69
N TYR A 122 -18.20 -1.61 -10.65
CA TYR A 122 -17.84 -1.20 -12.01
C TYR A 122 -18.94 -0.39 -12.70
N ASP A 123 -20.20 -0.66 -12.37
CA ASP A 123 -21.34 0.06 -12.93
C ASP A 123 -21.39 1.50 -12.39
N ILE A 124 -21.09 1.70 -11.11
CA ILE A 124 -21.05 3.04 -10.48
C ILE A 124 -19.96 3.92 -11.08
N ILE A 125 -18.79 3.33 -11.39
CA ILE A 125 -17.67 4.07 -12.02
C ILE A 125 -17.99 4.49 -13.45
N LYS A 126 -18.83 3.73 -14.16
CA LYS A 126 -19.18 4.02 -15.56
C LYS A 126 -20.21 5.15 -15.69
N GLU A 127 -21.06 5.35 -14.68
CA GLU A 127 -22.28 6.15 -14.85
C GLU A 127 -22.13 7.67 -14.80
N SER A 128 -21.13 8.28 -14.19
CA SER A 128 -20.95 9.74 -14.31
C SER A 128 -19.60 10.27 -13.85
N LYS A 129 -18.95 11.06 -14.73
CA LYS A 129 -17.69 11.78 -14.38
C LYS A 129 -17.91 12.97 -13.43
N LYS A 130 -19.12 13.55 -13.38
CA LYS A 130 -19.39 14.80 -12.66
C LYS A 130 -19.73 14.60 -11.18
N ASP A 131 -20.40 13.51 -10.86
CA ASP A 131 -20.86 13.20 -9.50
C ASP A 131 -20.16 11.98 -8.89
N LEU A 132 -19.12 11.50 -9.55
CA LEU A 132 -18.46 10.25 -9.21
C LEU A 132 -17.98 10.20 -7.75
N ILE A 133 -17.42 11.32 -7.22
CA ILE A 133 -16.95 11.37 -5.83
C ILE A 133 -18.11 11.27 -4.86
N GLN A 134 -19.19 11.99 -5.14
CA GLN A 134 -20.37 11.97 -4.29
C GLN A 134 -21.03 10.59 -4.32
N ASN A 135 -21.09 9.97 -5.50
CA ASN A 135 -21.61 8.61 -5.67
C ASN A 135 -20.71 7.56 -4.99
N LEU A 136 -19.39 7.70 -5.09
CA LEU A 136 -18.46 6.82 -4.38
C LEU A 136 -18.55 6.98 -2.86
N ARG A 137 -18.61 8.22 -2.36
CA ARG A 137 -18.82 8.47 -0.92
C ARG A 137 -20.13 7.86 -0.44
N LYS A 138 -21.21 8.09 -1.17
CA LYS A 138 -22.52 7.50 -0.88
C LYS A 138 -22.47 5.97 -0.89
N TYR A 139 -21.84 5.38 -1.91
CA TYR A 139 -21.67 3.94 -2.01
C TYR A 139 -20.85 3.37 -0.84
N HIS A 140 -19.73 4.01 -0.50
CA HIS A 140 -18.92 3.58 0.64
C HIS A 140 -19.66 3.75 1.96
N TYR A 141 -20.39 4.84 2.13
CA TYR A 141 -21.17 5.09 3.32
C TYR A 141 -22.29 4.05 3.50
N GLU A 142 -23.02 3.71 2.45
CA GLU A 142 -24.05 2.67 2.46
C GLU A 142 -23.47 1.28 2.77
N ASN A 143 -22.33 0.94 2.18
CA ASN A 143 -21.67 -0.32 2.48
C ASN A 143 -21.05 -0.34 3.89
N PHE A 144 -20.60 0.79 4.40
CA PHE A 144 -20.12 0.91 5.76
C PHE A 144 -21.25 0.72 6.77
N ARG A 145 -22.43 1.32 6.53
CA ARG A 145 -23.62 1.08 7.35
C ARG A 145 -24.01 -0.39 7.37
N LYS A 146 -24.10 -1.02 6.20
CA LYS A 146 -24.38 -2.47 6.11
C LYS A 146 -23.32 -3.33 6.80
N PHE A 147 -22.08 -2.90 6.76
CA PHE A 147 -21.01 -3.57 7.50
C PHE A 147 -21.24 -3.47 9.01
N LEU A 148 -21.59 -2.30 9.53
CA LEU A 148 -21.86 -2.11 10.96
C LEU A 148 -23.08 -2.93 11.40
N GLU A 149 -24.17 -2.93 10.65
CA GLU A 149 -25.39 -3.72 10.90
C GLU A 149 -25.07 -5.24 11.02
N LEU A 150 -24.14 -5.73 10.21
CA LEU A 150 -23.71 -7.14 10.22
C LEU A 150 -22.63 -7.45 11.28
N THR A 151 -22.11 -6.44 11.94
CA THR A 151 -21.02 -6.55 12.92
C THR A 151 -21.28 -5.68 14.15
N PRO A 152 -22.25 -6.06 15.03
CA PRO A 152 -22.70 -5.21 16.15
C PRO A 152 -21.57 -4.74 17.08
N ASN A 153 -20.52 -5.54 17.27
CA ASN A 153 -19.36 -5.13 18.07
C ASN A 153 -18.62 -3.92 17.45
N TYR A 154 -18.54 -3.87 16.12
CA TYR A 154 -17.93 -2.73 15.41
C TYR A 154 -18.85 -1.52 15.35
N GLU A 155 -20.15 -1.73 15.32
CA GLU A 155 -21.14 -0.66 15.42
C GLU A 155 -21.00 0.09 16.76
N VAL A 156 -20.91 -0.63 17.86
CA VAL A 156 -20.65 -0.04 19.19
C VAL A 156 -19.33 0.72 19.23
N ILE A 157 -18.28 0.16 18.65
CA ILE A 157 -16.97 0.81 18.55
C ILE A 157 -17.05 2.09 17.73
N TYR A 158 -17.69 2.03 16.57
CA TYR A 158 -17.87 3.17 15.69
C TYR A 158 -18.60 4.32 16.38
N HIS A 159 -19.75 4.06 17.01
CA HIS A 159 -20.51 5.10 17.71
C HIS A 159 -19.70 5.73 18.85
N LYS A 160 -18.99 4.92 19.64
CA LYS A 160 -18.13 5.44 20.71
C LYS A 160 -17.00 6.34 20.20
N LEU A 161 -16.37 5.97 19.07
CA LEU A 161 -15.32 6.78 18.47
C LEU A 161 -15.88 8.06 17.85
N LYS A 162 -17.01 7.95 17.16
CA LYS A 162 -17.72 9.06 16.53
C LYS A 162 -18.12 10.09 17.58
N ASP A 163 -18.92 9.68 18.58
CA ASP A 163 -19.39 10.57 19.64
C ASP A 163 -18.23 11.23 20.36
N TYR A 164 -17.20 10.46 20.71
CA TYR A 164 -16.04 11.00 21.39
C TYR A 164 -15.27 12.04 20.55
N THR A 165 -15.10 11.77 19.25
CA THR A 165 -14.39 12.67 18.33
C THR A 165 -15.21 13.93 18.04
N GLU A 166 -16.51 13.79 17.79
CA GLU A 166 -17.38 14.91 17.42
C GLU A 166 -17.68 15.82 18.63
N ILE A 167 -17.89 15.25 19.80
CA ILE A 167 -18.18 16.02 21.03
C ILE A 167 -16.94 16.75 21.56
N ASN A 168 -15.80 16.07 21.65
CA ASN A 168 -14.62 16.63 22.32
C ASN A 168 -13.69 17.42 21.39
N PHE A 169 -13.72 17.17 20.09
CA PHE A 169 -12.81 17.77 19.12
C PHE A 169 -13.52 18.54 18.02
N HIS A 170 -14.85 18.48 17.94
CA HIS A 170 -15.68 19.12 16.90
C HIS A 170 -15.25 18.73 15.48
N ILE A 171 -14.81 17.48 15.29
CA ILE A 171 -14.33 16.95 14.01
C ILE A 171 -15.26 15.81 13.60
N SER A 172 -15.77 15.85 12.36
CA SER A 172 -16.56 14.76 11.79
C SER A 172 -15.70 13.50 11.68
N PHE A 173 -16.06 12.48 12.45
CA PHE A 173 -15.36 11.19 12.42
C PHE A 173 -15.51 10.50 11.07
N ASP A 174 -16.69 10.58 10.47
CA ASP A 174 -16.96 9.97 9.16
C ASP A 174 -16.08 10.58 8.07
N ASP A 175 -15.96 11.91 8.06
CA ASP A 175 -15.10 12.58 7.08
C ASP A 175 -13.63 12.18 7.23
N LEU A 176 -13.12 12.13 8.47
CA LEU A 176 -11.75 11.69 8.71
C LEU A 176 -11.52 10.24 8.29
N PHE A 177 -12.44 9.36 8.64
CA PHE A 177 -12.35 7.93 8.35
C PHE A 177 -12.30 7.67 6.85
N PHE A 178 -13.24 8.25 6.09
CA PHE A 178 -13.29 8.08 4.65
C PHE A 178 -12.16 8.81 3.92
N ASP A 179 -11.74 9.97 4.39
CA ASP A 179 -10.61 10.68 3.80
C ASP A 179 -9.31 9.88 3.94
N LEU A 180 -9.04 9.29 5.10
CA LEU A 180 -7.90 8.39 5.30
C LEU A 180 -8.00 7.14 4.42
N PHE A 181 -9.19 6.55 4.33
CA PHE A 181 -9.44 5.38 3.51
C PHE A 181 -9.12 5.63 2.03
N PHE A 182 -9.65 6.71 1.46
CA PHE A 182 -9.40 7.06 0.06
C PHE A 182 -7.95 7.46 -0.20
N CYS A 183 -7.35 8.27 0.68
CA CYS A 183 -5.95 8.67 0.54
C CYS A 183 -5.02 7.46 0.53
N LYS A 184 -5.23 6.51 1.45
CA LYS A 184 -4.46 5.26 1.48
C LYS A 184 -4.51 4.53 0.14
N HIS A 185 -5.70 4.33 -0.41
CA HIS A 185 -5.87 3.61 -1.67
C HIS A 185 -5.20 4.34 -2.84
N ILE A 186 -5.35 5.65 -2.92
CA ILE A 186 -4.71 6.47 -3.96
C ILE A 186 -3.19 6.36 -3.88
N ILE A 187 -2.62 6.49 -2.69
CA ILE A 187 -1.17 6.46 -2.48
C ILE A 187 -0.60 5.10 -2.85
N LEU A 188 -1.16 4.02 -2.28
CA LEU A 188 -0.71 2.66 -2.57
C LEU A 188 -0.82 2.30 -4.05
N THR A 189 -1.93 2.66 -4.68
CA THR A 189 -2.12 2.44 -6.11
C THR A 189 -1.04 3.10 -6.94
N ASN A 190 -0.67 4.32 -6.61
CA ASN A 190 0.36 5.04 -7.36
C ASN A 190 1.77 4.50 -7.08
N ILE A 191 2.05 4.06 -5.86
CA ILE A 191 3.29 3.34 -5.58
C ILE A 191 3.35 2.06 -6.42
N ILE A 192 2.28 1.26 -6.46
CA ILE A 192 2.21 0.06 -7.28
C ILE A 192 2.36 0.37 -8.78
N LEU A 193 1.68 1.42 -9.26
CA LEU A 193 1.73 1.83 -10.67
C LEU A 193 3.16 2.21 -11.09
N TYR A 194 3.83 3.02 -10.30
CA TYR A 194 5.14 3.54 -10.65
C TYR A 194 6.30 2.61 -10.27
N ASP A 195 6.17 1.83 -9.19
CA ASP A 195 7.23 0.93 -8.77
C ASP A 195 7.08 -0.48 -9.38
N GLN A 196 5.87 -1.05 -9.37
CA GLN A 196 5.66 -2.43 -9.80
C GLN A 196 5.25 -2.51 -11.29
N PHE A 197 4.25 -1.75 -11.70
CA PHE A 197 3.76 -1.84 -13.08
C PHE A 197 4.76 -1.26 -14.07
N SER A 198 5.54 -0.24 -13.73
CA SER A 198 6.62 0.26 -14.57
C SER A 198 7.61 -0.85 -14.94
N ARG A 199 7.95 -1.72 -13.99
CA ARG A 199 8.86 -2.86 -14.21
C ARG A 199 8.26 -3.94 -15.12
N ILE A 200 6.96 -4.02 -15.19
CA ILE A 200 6.22 -4.96 -16.04
C ILE A 200 5.99 -4.34 -17.42
N ILE A 201 5.42 -3.13 -17.47
CA ILE A 201 5.03 -2.44 -18.71
C ILE A 201 6.25 -2.02 -19.53
N LYS A 202 7.30 -1.54 -18.88
CA LYS A 202 8.55 -1.05 -19.50
C LYS A 202 9.72 -2.02 -19.30
N ARG A 203 9.42 -3.32 -19.16
CA ARG A 203 10.43 -4.36 -18.90
C ARG A 203 11.60 -4.29 -19.88
N ASN A 204 12.82 -4.50 -19.38
CA ASN A 204 14.07 -4.46 -20.13
C ASN A 204 14.40 -3.08 -20.75
N THR A 205 13.82 -2.01 -20.24
CA THR A 205 14.17 -0.64 -20.61
C THR A 205 14.53 0.19 -19.40
N LYS A 206 15.26 1.30 -19.60
CA LYS A 206 15.61 2.25 -18.53
C LYS A 206 14.36 2.85 -17.85
N GLU A 207 13.27 2.98 -18.59
CA GLU A 207 12.00 3.51 -18.11
C GLU A 207 11.41 2.66 -16.99
N SER A 208 11.79 1.38 -16.89
CA SER A 208 11.38 0.50 -15.77
C SER A 208 11.77 1.08 -14.40
N TYR A 209 12.82 1.87 -14.34
CA TYR A 209 13.40 2.45 -13.11
C TYR A 209 13.22 3.96 -13.00
N LYS A 210 12.50 4.57 -13.94
CA LYS A 210 12.32 6.02 -14.05
C LYS A 210 11.76 6.66 -12.79
N TYR A 211 10.92 5.93 -12.08
CA TYR A 211 10.17 6.42 -10.92
C TYR A 211 10.69 5.90 -9.57
N ASP A 212 11.80 5.18 -9.54
CA ASP A 212 12.35 4.64 -8.28
C ASP A 212 12.55 5.74 -7.23
N TYR A 213 13.11 6.88 -7.63
CA TYR A 213 13.28 8.04 -6.74
C TYR A 213 11.94 8.62 -6.27
N VAL A 214 10.97 8.77 -7.17
CA VAL A 214 9.66 9.35 -6.86
C VAL A 214 8.88 8.49 -5.87
N THR A 215 8.83 7.18 -6.11
CA THR A 215 8.12 6.25 -5.24
C THR A 215 8.79 6.13 -3.87
N LYS A 216 10.12 6.14 -3.84
CA LYS A 216 10.91 6.22 -2.61
C LYS A 216 10.53 7.48 -1.80
N THR A 217 10.47 8.64 -2.44
CA THR A 217 10.08 9.90 -1.78
C THR A 217 8.64 9.86 -1.24
N PHE A 218 7.70 9.20 -1.94
CA PHE A 218 6.35 9.00 -1.42
C PHE A 218 6.33 8.15 -0.15
N SER A 219 7.10 7.07 -0.15
CA SER A 219 7.23 6.20 1.03
C SER A 219 7.92 6.92 2.19
N GLU A 220 8.98 7.70 1.93
CA GLU A 220 9.66 8.51 2.96
C GLU A 220 8.70 9.46 3.68
N LYS A 221 7.89 10.18 2.93
CA LYS A 221 6.90 11.09 3.53
C LYS A 221 5.90 10.36 4.42
N LEU A 222 5.46 9.17 4.02
CA LEU A 222 4.57 8.38 4.88
C LEU A 222 5.25 7.93 6.17
N MET A 223 6.57 7.74 6.16
CA MET A 223 7.35 7.42 7.37
C MET A 223 7.50 8.61 8.34
N GLU A 224 7.04 9.82 7.97
CA GLU A 224 6.84 10.91 8.95
C GLU A 224 5.78 10.56 9.99
N LEU A 225 4.85 9.65 9.66
CA LEU A 225 3.96 9.04 10.64
C LEU A 225 4.74 7.98 11.44
N ASP A 226 4.62 8.03 12.76
CA ASP A 226 5.19 7.00 13.62
C ASP A 226 4.72 5.60 13.20
N ILE A 227 5.62 4.64 13.21
CA ILE A 227 5.34 3.25 12.84
C ILE A 227 4.14 2.67 13.62
N ARG A 228 3.98 3.10 14.89
CA ARG A 228 2.84 2.75 15.74
C ARG A 228 1.51 3.22 15.15
N HIS A 229 1.52 4.23 14.29
CA HIS A 229 0.37 4.76 13.57
C HIS A 229 0.14 4.02 12.27
N LEU A 230 1.21 3.73 11.55
CA LEU A 230 1.14 3.06 10.24
C LEU A 230 0.52 1.67 10.32
N ILE A 231 0.72 0.94 11.40
CA ILE A 231 0.13 -0.40 11.58
C ILE A 231 -1.41 -0.41 11.69
N TYR A 232 -2.04 0.74 11.88
CA TYR A 232 -3.51 0.87 11.87
C TYR A 232 -4.05 1.33 10.53
N LEU A 233 -3.21 1.96 9.73
CA LEU A 233 -3.59 2.44 8.41
C LEU A 233 -3.30 1.41 7.32
N PHE A 234 -2.21 0.67 7.46
CA PHE A 234 -1.74 -0.29 6.45
C PHE A 234 -1.66 -1.69 7.02
N THR A 235 -2.16 -2.66 6.28
CA THR A 235 -1.95 -4.09 6.60
C THR A 235 -0.50 -4.48 6.38
N PRO A 236 0.00 -5.60 6.93
CA PRO A 236 1.36 -6.08 6.67
C PRO A 236 1.71 -6.18 5.18
N THR A 237 0.78 -6.65 4.36
CA THR A 237 0.97 -6.74 2.91
C THR A 237 1.05 -5.36 2.26
N GLU A 238 0.18 -4.43 2.63
CA GLU A 238 0.23 -3.06 2.13
C GLU A 238 1.52 -2.35 2.57
N PHE A 239 1.93 -2.56 3.81
CA PHE A 239 3.18 -2.02 4.36
C PHE A 239 4.40 -2.54 3.60
N MET A 240 4.42 -3.80 3.21
CA MET A 240 5.47 -4.34 2.34
C MET A 240 5.62 -3.49 1.06
N PHE A 241 4.50 -3.13 0.40
CA PHE A 241 4.56 -2.30 -0.81
C PHE A 241 5.01 -0.86 -0.54
N LEU A 242 4.87 -0.35 0.69
CA LEU A 242 5.49 0.91 1.09
C LEU A 242 7.00 0.80 1.26
N MET A 243 7.52 -0.39 1.59
CA MET A 243 8.95 -0.61 1.80
C MET A 243 9.71 -0.96 0.52
N LEU A 244 9.04 -1.54 -0.50
CA LEU A 244 9.68 -1.92 -1.76
C LEU A 244 10.38 -0.75 -2.48
N PRO A 245 9.85 0.49 -2.54
CA PRO A 245 10.55 1.61 -3.16
C PRO A 245 11.91 1.92 -2.53
N PHE A 246 12.06 1.73 -1.22
CA PHE A 246 13.35 1.91 -0.54
C PHE A 246 14.38 0.85 -0.96
N GLN A 247 13.92 -0.37 -1.19
CA GLN A 247 14.77 -1.47 -1.65
C GLN A 247 15.15 -1.30 -3.12
N HIS A 248 14.25 -0.76 -3.92
CA HIS A 248 14.46 -0.63 -5.36
C HIS A 248 15.33 0.56 -5.75
N TYR A 249 15.41 1.58 -4.91
CA TYR A 249 16.25 2.74 -5.16
C TYR A 249 17.73 2.42 -4.93
N GLU A 250 18.56 2.68 -5.93
CA GLU A 250 20.02 2.52 -5.83
C GLU A 250 20.62 3.70 -5.08
N ASP A 251 20.75 3.56 -3.75
CA ASP A 251 21.36 4.55 -2.88
C ASP A 251 22.79 4.12 -2.50
N LYS A 252 23.77 4.97 -2.81
CA LYS A 252 25.17 4.71 -2.49
C LYS A 252 25.46 4.76 -0.99
N THR A 253 24.64 5.48 -0.22
CA THR A 253 24.80 5.60 1.24
C THR A 253 24.22 4.41 1.99
N LEU A 254 23.42 3.58 1.34
CA LEU A 254 22.64 2.47 1.90
C LEU A 254 21.53 2.90 2.89
N ASP A 255 21.35 4.20 3.11
CA ASP A 255 20.42 4.70 4.11
C ASP A 255 18.99 4.24 3.82
N THR A 256 18.59 4.26 2.54
CA THR A 256 17.23 3.90 2.14
C THR A 256 16.92 2.42 2.36
N VAL A 257 17.80 1.53 1.95
CA VAL A 257 17.58 0.08 2.13
C VAL A 257 17.71 -0.32 3.61
N PHE A 258 18.57 0.35 4.37
CA PHE A 258 18.67 0.18 5.82
C PHE A 258 17.37 0.65 6.51
N LEU A 259 16.80 1.75 6.06
CA LEU A 259 15.50 2.24 6.54
C LEU A 259 14.37 1.21 6.29
N ALA A 260 14.37 0.54 5.14
CA ALA A 260 13.41 -0.52 4.83
C ALA A 260 13.54 -1.69 5.81
N LEU A 261 14.77 -2.12 6.13
CA LEU A 261 15.03 -3.16 7.13
C LEU A 261 14.49 -2.76 8.50
N GLN A 262 14.92 -1.60 8.99
CA GLN A 262 14.57 -1.11 10.32
C GLN A 262 13.05 -0.89 10.47
N ASN A 263 12.41 -0.30 9.48
CA ASN A 263 10.96 -0.08 9.51
C ASN A 263 10.18 -1.41 9.45
N THR A 264 10.67 -2.40 8.71
CA THR A 264 10.03 -3.72 8.65
C THR A 264 10.13 -4.43 10.01
N GLU A 265 11.28 -4.39 10.68
CA GLU A 265 11.46 -4.97 12.01
C GLU A 265 10.59 -4.25 13.07
N ASN A 266 10.55 -2.93 13.02
CA ASN A 266 9.72 -2.13 13.93
C ASN A 266 8.22 -2.39 13.69
N TYR A 267 7.78 -2.48 12.43
CA TYR A 267 6.40 -2.79 12.09
C TYR A 267 6.02 -4.19 12.59
N GLU A 268 6.86 -5.19 12.37
CA GLU A 268 6.65 -6.56 12.86
C GLU A 268 6.51 -6.59 14.39
N LYS A 269 7.41 -5.92 15.10
CA LYS A 269 7.39 -5.83 16.56
C LYS A 269 6.10 -5.21 17.07
N GLU A 270 5.73 -4.05 16.54
CA GLU A 270 4.50 -3.35 16.93
C GLU A 270 3.25 -4.15 16.55
N PHE A 271 3.24 -4.77 15.37
CA PHE A 271 2.15 -5.63 14.92
C PHE A 271 1.96 -6.82 15.87
N LYS A 272 3.03 -7.51 16.25
CA LYS A 272 2.98 -8.62 17.21
C LYS A 272 2.49 -8.19 18.59
N LEU A 273 2.93 -7.03 19.08
CA LEU A 273 2.49 -6.51 20.37
C LEU A 273 0.98 -6.23 20.41
N LYS A 274 0.44 -5.69 19.34
CA LYS A 274 -0.96 -5.29 19.24
C LYS A 274 -1.91 -6.44 18.96
N HIS A 275 -1.46 -7.45 18.23
CA HIS A 275 -2.29 -8.58 17.82
C HIS A 275 -2.20 -9.78 18.78
N ARG A 276 -1.46 -9.68 19.90
CA ARG A 276 -1.41 -10.72 20.95
C ARG A 276 -2.78 -11.11 21.50
N ASN A 277 -3.71 -10.17 21.56
CA ASN A 277 -5.06 -10.36 22.08
C ASN A 277 -6.09 -10.75 21.04
N PHE A 278 -5.72 -10.83 19.76
CA PHE A 278 -6.61 -11.21 18.69
C PHE A 278 -6.50 -12.71 18.37
N VAL A 279 -7.26 -13.51 19.08
CA VAL A 279 -7.36 -14.97 18.88
C VAL A 279 -7.72 -15.34 17.42
N TYR A 280 -8.43 -14.43 16.72
CA TYR A 280 -8.80 -14.63 15.32
C TYR A 280 -7.59 -14.60 14.37
N TYR A 281 -6.56 -13.84 14.71
CA TYR A 281 -5.35 -13.72 13.87
C TYR A 281 -4.28 -14.77 14.19
N SER A 282 -4.27 -15.33 15.40
CA SER A 282 -3.12 -16.11 15.89
C SER A 282 -3.07 -17.55 15.43
N LYS A 283 -4.20 -18.19 15.11
CA LYS A 283 -4.26 -19.64 14.89
C LYS A 283 -4.19 -20.10 13.42
N LYS A 284 -4.42 -19.24 12.43
CA LYS A 284 -4.51 -19.64 11.02
C LYS A 284 -3.57 -18.93 10.06
N ASN A 285 -2.88 -17.89 10.50
CA ASN A 285 -2.05 -17.07 9.61
C ASN A 285 -0.60 -17.09 10.07
N ASN A 286 0.27 -17.59 9.22
CA ASN A 286 1.69 -17.66 9.50
C ASN A 286 2.38 -16.30 9.25
N TYR A 287 2.02 -15.29 10.08
CA TYR A 287 2.67 -13.96 10.02
C TYR A 287 4.16 -14.04 10.26
N ALA A 288 4.60 -14.97 11.11
CA ALA A 288 6.01 -15.13 11.40
C ALA A 288 6.79 -15.49 10.14
N ASP A 289 6.26 -16.41 9.32
CA ASP A 289 6.90 -16.77 8.05
C ASP A 289 6.83 -15.62 7.05
N PHE A 290 5.74 -14.88 6.99
CA PHE A 290 5.64 -13.70 6.12
C PHE A 290 6.70 -12.64 6.47
N PHE A 291 6.84 -12.27 7.73
CA PHE A 291 7.84 -11.30 8.15
C PHE A 291 9.28 -11.84 8.01
N LYS A 292 9.49 -13.13 8.25
CA LYS A 292 10.78 -13.76 8.01
C LYS A 292 11.16 -13.70 6.52
N GLU A 293 10.23 -14.00 5.64
CA GLU A 293 10.42 -13.92 4.19
C GLU A 293 10.71 -12.48 3.75
N LEU A 294 9.94 -11.50 4.27
CA LEU A 294 10.15 -10.08 3.99
C LEU A 294 11.51 -9.59 4.46
N SER A 295 11.91 -9.95 5.68
CA SER A 295 13.24 -9.62 6.22
C SER A 295 14.37 -10.27 5.41
N TYR A 296 14.18 -11.49 4.94
CA TYR A 296 15.14 -12.16 4.07
C TYR A 296 15.34 -11.40 2.74
N HIS A 297 14.25 -10.98 2.10
CA HIS A 297 14.32 -10.18 0.88
C HIS A 297 14.98 -8.82 1.12
N ASN A 298 14.62 -8.13 2.19
CA ASN A 298 15.23 -6.84 2.55
C ASN A 298 16.76 -6.98 2.73
N ARG A 299 17.21 -8.03 3.43
CA ARG A 299 18.64 -8.29 3.61
C ARG A 299 19.33 -8.59 2.29
N GLY A 300 18.70 -9.36 1.40
CA GLY A 300 19.26 -9.62 0.08
C GLY A 300 19.50 -8.36 -0.74
N HIS A 301 18.58 -7.39 -0.71
CA HIS A 301 18.77 -6.07 -1.32
C HIS A 301 19.91 -5.30 -0.66
N TYR A 302 19.95 -5.29 0.68
CA TYR A 302 21.01 -4.64 1.44
C TYR A 302 22.41 -5.23 1.10
N ASP A 303 22.53 -6.56 1.06
CA ASP A 303 23.79 -7.25 0.78
C ASP A 303 24.33 -6.91 -0.61
N VAL A 304 23.44 -6.84 -1.62
CA VAL A 304 23.85 -6.48 -2.98
C VAL A 304 24.28 -5.02 -3.06
N LEU A 305 23.50 -4.10 -2.49
CA LEU A 305 23.84 -2.68 -2.50
C LEU A 305 25.10 -2.38 -1.67
N SER A 306 25.29 -3.05 -0.53
CA SER A 306 26.51 -2.89 0.29
C SER A 306 27.76 -3.36 -0.42
N ARG A 307 27.65 -4.43 -1.23
CA ARG A 307 28.78 -4.98 -1.98
C ARG A 307 29.13 -4.18 -3.23
N PHE A 308 28.11 -3.73 -3.99
CA PHE A 308 28.32 -3.16 -5.32
C PHE A 308 27.94 -1.68 -5.43
N GLY A 309 27.24 -1.11 -4.45
CA GLY A 309 26.68 0.26 -4.50
C GLY A 309 25.58 0.43 -5.54
N ARG A 310 25.14 -0.66 -6.19
CA ARG A 310 24.12 -0.71 -7.23
C ARG A 310 23.66 -2.14 -7.47
N TYR A 311 22.62 -2.31 -8.29
CA TYR A 311 22.17 -3.62 -8.74
C TYR A 311 22.86 -4.05 -10.02
N PRO A 312 23.80 -5.02 -10.00
CA PRO A 312 24.57 -5.44 -11.18
C PRO A 312 23.69 -5.88 -12.35
N LYS A 313 22.56 -6.54 -12.09
CA LYS A 313 21.63 -7.01 -13.12
C LYS A 313 20.96 -5.90 -13.92
N ARG A 314 20.96 -4.68 -13.41
CA ARG A 314 20.45 -3.50 -14.14
C ARG A 314 21.51 -2.91 -15.07
N ASN A 315 22.78 -3.30 -14.95
CA ASN A 315 23.89 -2.65 -15.66
C ASN A 315 23.66 -2.63 -17.17
N GLN A 316 23.34 -3.77 -17.77
CA GLN A 316 23.07 -3.86 -19.22
C GLN A 316 21.95 -2.92 -19.66
N ILE A 317 20.82 -2.94 -18.95
CA ILE A 317 19.65 -2.11 -19.26
C ILE A 317 19.95 -0.62 -19.08
N MET A 318 20.73 -0.29 -18.05
CA MET A 318 21.13 1.09 -17.74
C MET A 318 22.32 1.58 -18.59
N GLY A 319 22.90 0.73 -19.46
CA GLY A 319 24.06 1.06 -20.27
C GLY A 319 25.34 1.23 -19.45
N ARG A 320 25.47 0.51 -18.32
CA ARG A 320 26.62 0.53 -17.44
C ARG A 320 27.52 -0.68 -17.68
N LEU A 321 28.83 -0.47 -17.65
CA LEU A 321 29.78 -1.59 -17.68
C LEU A 321 29.77 -2.32 -16.33
N SER A 322 29.77 -3.64 -16.37
CA SER A 322 29.90 -4.48 -15.18
C SER A 322 31.37 -4.74 -14.87
N THR A 323 31.70 -4.72 -13.59
CA THR A 323 33.00 -5.15 -13.09
C THR A 323 33.14 -6.69 -13.18
N PRO A 324 34.35 -7.26 -13.09
CA PRO A 324 34.54 -8.71 -13.02
C PRO A 324 33.73 -9.39 -11.90
N ASP A 325 33.69 -8.75 -10.71
CA ASP A 325 32.92 -9.24 -9.55
C ASP A 325 31.44 -9.21 -9.80
N GLU A 326 30.91 -8.14 -10.41
CA GLU A 326 29.50 -8.03 -10.79
C GLU A 326 29.13 -9.09 -11.85
N ASN A 327 29.98 -9.34 -12.83
CA ASN A 327 29.76 -10.41 -13.82
C ASN A 327 29.73 -11.79 -13.15
N THR A 328 30.60 -12.02 -12.17
CA THR A 328 30.58 -13.26 -11.39
C THR A 328 29.29 -13.39 -10.58
N TYR A 329 28.86 -12.33 -9.92
CA TYR A 329 27.59 -12.29 -9.20
C TYR A 329 26.40 -12.59 -10.12
N ILE A 330 26.29 -11.92 -11.27
CA ILE A 330 25.20 -12.13 -12.24
C ILE A 330 25.13 -13.60 -12.69
N ARG A 331 26.29 -14.21 -12.96
CA ARG A 331 26.38 -15.62 -13.37
C ARG A 331 25.95 -16.59 -12.27
N LEU A 332 26.31 -16.32 -11.01
CA LEU A 332 26.02 -17.20 -9.87
C LEU A 332 24.60 -17.04 -9.33
N THR A 333 23.91 -15.93 -9.64
CA THR A 333 22.58 -15.61 -9.11
C THR A 333 21.53 -15.40 -10.20
N PRO A 334 21.36 -16.31 -11.19
CA PRO A 334 20.46 -16.07 -12.33
C PRO A 334 19.00 -15.84 -11.91
N ASN A 335 18.56 -16.49 -10.83
CA ASN A 335 17.17 -16.49 -10.37
C ASN A 335 16.87 -15.43 -9.28
N ILE A 336 17.84 -14.68 -8.81
CA ILE A 336 17.63 -13.60 -7.86
C ILE A 336 17.22 -12.35 -8.65
N PRO A 337 16.10 -11.67 -8.35
CA PRO A 337 15.59 -10.58 -9.19
C PRO A 337 16.41 -9.26 -9.13
N TYR A 338 17.30 -9.10 -8.17
CA TYR A 338 18.15 -7.91 -7.94
C TYR A 338 19.64 -8.16 -8.08
#